data_41c5de57c9411df98e522b8b104c64eb
#
_entry.id   41c5de57c9411df98e522b8b104c64eb
#
_cell.length_a   1.000
_cell.length_b   1.000
_cell.length_c   1.000
_cell.angle_alpha   90.00
_cell.angle_beta   90.00
_cell.angle_gamma   90.00
#
_symmetry.space_group_name_H-M   'P 1'
#
loop_
_entity.id
_entity.type
_entity.pdbx_description
1 polymer ?
#
loop_
_entity_poly.entity_id
_entity_poly.type
_entity_poly.pdbx_seq_one_letter_code
_entity_poly.pdbx_strand_id
1 'polypeptide(L)'
;MKTLVLVALVACVASANADVNPVAFVKESLARGCSRIVVPKGVYEIEPDGPNETVYFRLNGQRNVTIDFSGSKLIGKVSTRLFDIADCTNLVLRNFTVDYANLPFTQAVIEKVDAEKSWDVRVIDGYPLPDISYELGGGLKDHNDFWPIQAYDGKTLEWVNPMRFQDNVAIVRTGERTYRISGGRNRTGKTGDIAVWSVKQRNRPTQGECFYSKGCANCLFEDITMYSTPMGRAFIEYDASGNVYRRCKVRRCPLEEDLVRRGLKRLRSGNHDGFISKNSYKGCTLEDCEATYHCDDCVNISGMYCLVSAGDGGRMRVLGNWMNVVCEVGDSVQVMGRDGTSHEAVVKEWRAAGKVTDEERKWLDDEKSGGIVFGLGKGVKTAYNVVLDRPLRLTRGAVIISHNRMGDGFRIVNCRFGHSRARGLLLKASHGLVENCLIEDCAGAGVALTTEYGWLSGGCSSDVTVRGCTIRGNRGRQVDVGGSCASRTPLAAGAHRNIVIANNRIEGDGSGATAQPKAPFRVSR
;
A
#
# COMPACT_ATOMS: atom_id res chain seq x y z
N MET A 1 34.41 -35.42 -0.71
CA MET A 1 34.26 -34.89 -2.08
C MET A 1 33.02 -34.01 -2.11
N LYS A 2 33.17 -32.70 -2.18
CA LYS A 2 32.04 -31.79 -2.40
C LYS A 2 31.83 -31.70 -3.92
N THR A 3 30.75 -32.26 -4.41
CA THR A 3 30.35 -32.16 -5.82
C THR A 3 29.99 -30.72 -6.09
N LEU A 4 30.83 -30.01 -6.83
CA LEU A 4 30.56 -28.68 -7.36
C LEU A 4 29.53 -28.86 -8.47
N VAL A 5 28.26 -28.54 -8.20
CA VAL A 5 27.22 -28.47 -9.25
C VAL A 5 27.46 -27.16 -10.00
N LEU A 6 28.08 -27.27 -11.17
CA LEU A 6 28.22 -26.16 -12.11
C LEU A 6 26.83 -25.86 -12.68
N VAL A 7 26.12 -24.87 -12.14
CA VAL A 7 24.88 -24.38 -12.76
C VAL A 7 25.27 -23.56 -13.99
N ALA A 8 25.09 -24.13 -15.18
CA ALA A 8 25.30 -23.40 -16.41
C ALA A 8 24.32 -22.22 -16.49
N LEU A 9 24.84 -21.00 -16.55
CA LEU A 9 24.04 -19.78 -16.77
C LEU A 9 23.51 -19.80 -18.21
N VAL A 10 22.25 -20.15 -18.39
CA VAL A 10 21.56 -20.07 -19.68
C VAL A 10 21.04 -18.64 -19.83
N ALA A 11 21.65 -17.86 -20.75
CA ALA A 11 21.22 -16.51 -21.04
C ALA A 11 20.35 -16.49 -22.31
N CYS A 12 19.20 -15.81 -22.22
CA CYS A 12 18.34 -15.51 -23.36
C CYS A 12 18.37 -14.00 -23.63
N VAL A 13 18.94 -13.61 -24.76
CA VAL A 13 19.01 -12.21 -25.23
C VAL A 13 18.28 -12.16 -26.56
N ALA A 14 17.24 -11.31 -26.66
CA ALA A 14 16.60 -11.07 -27.96
C ALA A 14 17.50 -10.17 -28.83
N SER A 15 17.48 -10.39 -30.14
CA SER A 15 18.22 -9.52 -31.08
C SER A 15 17.59 -8.11 -31.10
N ALA A 16 18.42 -7.08 -31.16
CA ALA A 16 18.00 -5.68 -31.15
C ALA A 16 17.10 -5.28 -32.36
N ASN A 17 17.04 -6.11 -33.40
CA ASN A 17 16.28 -5.85 -34.62
C ASN A 17 15.00 -6.70 -34.77
N ALA A 18 14.62 -7.49 -33.74
CA ALA A 18 13.39 -8.26 -33.77
C ALA A 18 12.22 -7.43 -33.19
N ASP A 19 11.06 -7.58 -33.83
CA ASP A 19 9.79 -7.08 -33.24
C ASP A 19 9.44 -7.97 -32.05
N VAL A 20 10.00 -7.63 -30.87
CA VAL A 20 9.90 -8.45 -29.65
C VAL A 20 8.63 -8.08 -28.91
N ASN A 21 7.76 -9.05 -28.68
CA ASN A 21 6.73 -8.94 -27.65
C ASN A 21 7.35 -9.31 -26.28
N PRO A 22 7.55 -8.35 -25.37
CA PRO A 22 8.23 -8.61 -24.10
C PRO A 22 7.52 -9.65 -23.23
N VAL A 23 6.17 -9.70 -23.27
CA VAL A 23 5.37 -10.63 -22.47
C VAL A 23 5.62 -12.07 -22.92
N ALA A 24 5.50 -12.33 -24.21
CA ALA A 24 5.76 -13.65 -24.78
C ALA A 24 7.24 -14.05 -24.62
N PHE A 25 8.17 -13.13 -24.90
CA PHE A 25 9.61 -13.39 -24.80
C PHE A 25 10.04 -13.80 -23.38
N VAL A 26 9.60 -13.08 -22.35
CA VAL A 26 9.91 -13.42 -20.95
C VAL A 26 9.31 -14.79 -20.59
N LYS A 27 8.04 -15.04 -20.92
CA LYS A 27 7.34 -16.29 -20.68
C LYS A 27 8.07 -17.49 -21.31
N GLU A 28 8.43 -17.40 -22.58
CA GLU A 28 9.14 -18.45 -23.30
C GLU A 28 10.56 -18.67 -22.76
N SER A 29 11.28 -17.59 -22.43
CA SER A 29 12.62 -17.67 -21.86
C SER A 29 12.61 -18.38 -20.50
N LEU A 30 11.63 -18.08 -19.64
CA LEU A 30 11.44 -18.79 -18.37
C LEU A 30 11.10 -20.26 -18.58
N ALA A 31 10.22 -20.58 -19.52
CA ALA A 31 9.88 -21.97 -19.87
C ALA A 31 11.09 -22.77 -20.37
N ARG A 32 12.06 -22.12 -20.99
CA ARG A 32 13.36 -22.71 -21.40
C ARG A 32 14.39 -22.80 -20.27
N GLY A 33 14.05 -22.34 -19.05
CA GLY A 33 14.94 -22.37 -17.90
C GLY A 33 16.07 -21.33 -17.95
N CYS A 34 15.90 -20.21 -18.69
CA CYS A 34 16.90 -19.16 -18.75
C CYS A 34 17.02 -18.47 -17.38
N SER A 35 18.24 -18.39 -16.85
CA SER A 35 18.54 -17.69 -15.60
C SER A 35 18.85 -16.20 -15.80
N ARG A 36 19.13 -15.78 -17.02
CA ARG A 36 19.31 -14.38 -17.40
C ARG A 36 18.51 -14.08 -18.66
N ILE A 37 17.56 -13.18 -18.55
CA ILE A 37 16.66 -12.75 -19.63
C ILE A 37 16.89 -11.26 -19.86
N VAL A 38 17.24 -10.88 -21.06
CA VAL A 38 17.49 -9.47 -21.43
C VAL A 38 16.53 -9.09 -22.55
N VAL A 39 15.59 -8.22 -22.24
CA VAL A 39 14.68 -7.60 -23.21
C VAL A 39 15.39 -6.41 -23.82
N PRO A 40 15.49 -6.27 -25.15
CA PRO A 40 16.12 -5.12 -25.79
C PRO A 40 15.47 -3.80 -25.35
N LYS A 41 16.27 -2.74 -25.37
CA LYS A 41 15.73 -1.41 -25.07
C LYS A 41 14.72 -0.99 -26.13
N GLY A 42 13.54 -0.56 -25.69
CA GLY A 42 12.47 -0.12 -26.58
C GLY A 42 11.30 0.54 -25.84
N VAL A 43 10.35 1.03 -26.62
CA VAL A 43 9.03 1.45 -26.13
C VAL A 43 8.05 0.41 -26.61
N TYR A 44 7.46 -0.34 -25.69
CA TYR A 44 6.60 -1.46 -25.99
C TYR A 44 5.17 -1.19 -25.55
N GLU A 45 4.25 -1.19 -26.49
CA GLU A 45 2.83 -1.31 -26.17
C GLU A 45 2.51 -2.79 -25.96
N ILE A 46 2.12 -3.13 -24.72
CA ILE A 46 1.93 -4.52 -24.30
C ILE A 46 0.48 -4.82 -23.96
N GLU A 47 0.09 -6.07 -24.18
CA GLU A 47 -1.19 -6.63 -23.76
C GLU A 47 -0.98 -7.89 -22.93
N PRO A 48 -1.88 -8.22 -21.99
CA PRO A 48 -1.89 -9.53 -21.35
C PRO A 48 -2.09 -10.65 -22.39
N ASP A 49 -1.52 -11.82 -22.12
CA ASP A 49 -1.55 -12.98 -23.04
C ASP A 49 -2.95 -13.64 -23.06
N GLY A 50 -3.90 -13.01 -23.74
CA GLY A 50 -5.26 -13.49 -23.94
C GLY A 50 -6.35 -12.53 -23.46
N PRO A 51 -7.59 -12.68 -23.96
CA PRO A 51 -8.68 -11.73 -23.72
C PRO A 51 -9.20 -11.74 -22.27
N ASN A 52 -9.05 -12.83 -21.55
CA ASN A 52 -9.47 -12.97 -20.15
C ASN A 52 -8.30 -12.87 -19.16
N GLU A 53 -7.07 -12.72 -19.65
CA GLU A 53 -5.91 -12.59 -18.77
C GLU A 53 -5.89 -11.20 -18.13
N THR A 54 -5.63 -11.18 -16.83
CA THR A 54 -5.63 -9.97 -16.00
C THR A 54 -4.24 -9.55 -15.53
N VAL A 55 -3.20 -10.25 -16.00
CA VAL A 55 -1.80 -10.05 -15.58
C VAL A 55 -0.90 -10.11 -16.81
N TYR A 56 0.05 -9.21 -16.90
CA TYR A 56 1.01 -9.21 -18.00
C TYR A 56 2.11 -10.26 -17.81
N PHE A 57 2.76 -10.24 -16.65
CA PHE A 57 3.89 -11.14 -16.35
C PHE A 57 3.60 -11.96 -15.09
N ARG A 58 3.58 -13.29 -15.21
CA ARG A 58 3.50 -14.22 -14.07
C ARG A 58 4.86 -14.86 -13.82
N LEU A 59 5.40 -14.66 -12.62
CA LEU A 59 6.70 -15.16 -12.21
C LEU A 59 6.52 -16.03 -10.95
N ASN A 60 6.34 -17.34 -11.15
CA ASN A 60 6.06 -18.25 -10.04
C ASN A 60 7.27 -19.17 -9.80
N GLY A 61 7.71 -19.30 -8.55
CA GLY A 61 8.74 -20.24 -8.12
C GLY A 61 10.14 -20.00 -8.71
N GLN A 62 10.40 -18.80 -9.26
CA GLN A 62 11.67 -18.52 -9.92
C GLN A 62 12.79 -18.39 -8.86
N ARG A 63 13.94 -18.99 -9.17
CA ARG A 63 15.11 -18.99 -8.27
C ARG A 63 16.36 -18.56 -9.03
N ASN A 64 17.08 -17.56 -8.50
CA ASN A 64 18.33 -17.05 -9.08
C ASN A 64 18.17 -16.60 -10.55
N VAL A 65 17.06 -15.93 -10.87
CA VAL A 65 16.74 -15.43 -12.20
C VAL A 65 16.89 -13.93 -12.25
N THR A 66 17.49 -13.42 -13.32
CA THR A 66 17.56 -11.99 -13.63
C THR A 66 16.77 -11.69 -14.89
N ILE A 67 15.82 -10.75 -14.79
CA ILE A 67 15.06 -10.21 -15.93
C ILE A 67 15.39 -8.72 -16.03
N ASP A 68 16.05 -8.34 -17.11
CA ASP A 68 16.50 -6.98 -17.37
C ASP A 68 15.81 -6.42 -18.61
N PHE A 69 15.06 -5.35 -18.46
CA PHE A 69 14.36 -4.69 -19.56
C PHE A 69 15.17 -3.58 -20.21
N SER A 70 16.46 -3.46 -19.89
CA SER A 70 17.44 -2.57 -20.56
C SER A 70 17.04 -1.09 -20.63
N GLY A 71 16.24 -0.60 -19.67
CA GLY A 71 15.73 0.77 -19.67
C GLY A 71 14.53 0.98 -20.60
N SER A 72 13.79 -0.07 -20.89
CA SER A 72 12.58 -0.02 -21.74
C SER A 72 11.43 0.68 -21.07
N LYS A 73 10.49 1.16 -21.90
CA LYS A 73 9.19 1.67 -21.45
C LYS A 73 8.10 0.67 -21.82
N LEU A 74 7.38 0.19 -20.83
CA LEU A 74 6.25 -0.73 -20.96
C LEU A 74 4.95 0.07 -20.84
N ILE A 75 4.17 0.13 -21.90
CA ILE A 75 2.89 0.82 -21.97
C ILE A 75 1.79 -0.22 -22.04
N GLY A 76 1.13 -0.47 -20.90
CA GLY A 76 0.01 -1.41 -20.84
C GLY A 76 -1.23 -0.85 -21.55
N LYS A 77 -1.77 -1.55 -22.53
CA LYS A 77 -3.04 -1.17 -23.18
C LYS A 77 -4.25 -1.34 -22.27
N VAL A 78 -4.16 -2.25 -21.31
CA VAL A 78 -5.17 -2.49 -20.27
C VAL A 78 -4.62 -2.06 -18.92
N SER A 79 -5.39 -1.25 -18.17
CA SER A 79 -5.00 -0.86 -16.81
C SER A 79 -5.26 -2.00 -15.82
N THR A 80 -4.32 -2.94 -15.78
CA THR A 80 -4.35 -4.13 -14.91
C THR A 80 -2.94 -4.46 -14.40
N ARG A 81 -2.81 -5.50 -13.56
CA ARG A 81 -1.57 -5.93 -12.93
C ARG A 81 -0.46 -6.20 -13.94
N LEU A 82 0.67 -5.53 -13.76
CA LEU A 82 1.84 -5.77 -14.62
C LEU A 82 2.58 -7.04 -14.20
N PHE A 83 2.94 -7.16 -12.92
CA PHE A 83 3.66 -8.31 -12.38
C PHE A 83 2.87 -9.02 -11.27
N ASP A 84 2.74 -10.34 -11.39
CA ASP A 84 2.29 -11.26 -10.36
C ASP A 84 3.45 -12.22 -10.05
N ILE A 85 4.05 -12.06 -8.85
CA ILE A 85 5.30 -12.74 -8.48
C ILE A 85 5.01 -13.58 -7.24
N ALA A 86 5.12 -14.89 -7.35
CA ALA A 86 4.85 -15.80 -6.24
C ALA A 86 6.02 -16.75 -5.97
N ASP A 87 6.36 -16.92 -4.68
CA ASP A 87 7.30 -17.92 -4.18
C ASP A 87 8.69 -17.88 -4.85
N CYS A 88 9.12 -16.68 -5.26
CA CYS A 88 10.42 -16.44 -5.90
C CYS A 88 11.53 -16.19 -4.86
N THR A 89 12.73 -16.63 -5.18
CA THR A 89 13.92 -16.41 -4.33
C THR A 89 15.10 -15.92 -5.17
N ASN A 90 15.77 -14.84 -4.72
CA ASN A 90 16.89 -14.22 -5.43
C ASN A 90 16.53 -13.82 -6.89
N LEU A 91 15.27 -13.41 -7.11
CA LEU A 91 14.85 -12.86 -8.39
C LEU A 91 15.36 -11.42 -8.49
N VAL A 92 15.98 -11.08 -9.61
CA VAL A 92 16.31 -9.69 -9.96
C VAL A 92 15.41 -9.24 -11.11
N LEU A 93 14.65 -8.17 -10.90
CA LEU A 93 13.78 -7.58 -11.90
C LEU A 93 14.11 -6.09 -12.00
N ARG A 94 14.50 -5.60 -13.19
CA ARG A 94 15.07 -4.27 -13.28
C ARG A 94 14.97 -3.55 -14.63
N ASN A 95 15.27 -2.24 -14.57
CA ASN A 95 15.52 -1.35 -15.71
C ASN A 95 14.29 -1.16 -16.61
N PHE A 96 13.16 -0.65 -16.08
CA PHE A 96 12.01 -0.30 -16.92
C PHE A 96 11.16 0.81 -16.33
N THR A 97 10.40 1.44 -17.22
CA THR A 97 9.35 2.39 -16.87
C THR A 97 7.98 1.82 -17.22
N VAL A 98 7.00 2.03 -16.38
CA VAL A 98 5.62 1.56 -16.53
C VAL A 98 4.69 2.73 -16.76
N ASP A 99 3.81 2.58 -17.71
CA ASP A 99 2.67 3.47 -17.91
C ASP A 99 1.49 2.72 -18.55
N TYR A 100 0.31 3.33 -18.57
CA TYR A 100 -0.88 2.77 -19.20
C TYR A 100 -1.39 3.68 -20.32
N ALA A 101 -1.74 3.08 -21.46
CA ALA A 101 -2.31 3.81 -22.60
C ALA A 101 -3.65 4.45 -22.21
N ASN A 102 -4.51 3.66 -21.55
CA ASN A 102 -5.72 4.14 -20.95
C ASN A 102 -5.46 4.46 -19.47
N LEU A 103 -5.45 5.76 -19.13
CA LEU A 103 -5.19 6.19 -17.76
C LEU A 103 -6.25 5.63 -16.80
N PRO A 104 -5.84 5.09 -15.63
CA PRO A 104 -6.77 4.59 -14.63
C PRO A 104 -7.37 5.69 -13.75
N PHE A 105 -7.31 6.93 -14.18
CA PHE A 105 -7.92 8.10 -13.55
C PHE A 105 -8.28 9.14 -14.60
N THR A 106 -9.19 10.03 -14.23
CA THR A 106 -9.57 11.18 -15.06
C THR A 106 -9.30 12.49 -14.34
N GLN A 107 -9.24 13.57 -15.11
CA GLN A 107 -9.10 14.94 -14.64
C GLN A 107 -10.17 15.82 -15.25
N ALA A 108 -10.78 16.68 -14.45
CA ALA A 108 -11.84 17.58 -14.88
C ALA A 108 -11.66 18.96 -14.27
N VAL A 109 -11.94 20.00 -15.04
CA VAL A 109 -12.02 21.37 -14.52
C VAL A 109 -13.31 21.54 -13.74
N ILE A 110 -13.25 22.12 -12.56
CA ILE A 110 -14.42 22.52 -11.79
C ILE A 110 -14.97 23.80 -12.42
N GLU A 111 -16.07 23.69 -13.15
CA GLU A 111 -16.71 24.82 -13.83
C GLU A 111 -17.58 25.64 -12.89
N LYS A 112 -18.21 24.98 -11.90
CA LYS A 112 -19.09 25.62 -10.93
C LYS A 112 -19.07 24.91 -9.59
N VAL A 113 -19.16 25.68 -8.52
CA VAL A 113 -19.39 25.19 -7.16
C VAL A 113 -20.69 25.83 -6.65
N ASP A 114 -21.65 25.03 -6.19
CA ASP A 114 -22.91 25.52 -5.63
C ASP A 114 -22.83 25.77 -4.11
N ALA A 115 -23.94 26.27 -3.54
CA ALA A 115 -24.05 26.54 -2.10
C ALA A 115 -23.88 25.28 -1.23
N GLU A 116 -24.22 24.10 -1.74
CA GLU A 116 -24.06 22.80 -1.11
C GLU A 116 -22.65 22.20 -1.31
N LYS A 117 -21.74 22.98 -1.91
CA LYS A 117 -20.39 22.58 -2.29
C LYS A 117 -20.35 21.39 -3.24
N SER A 118 -21.39 21.16 -4.02
CA SER A 118 -21.35 20.27 -5.17
C SER A 118 -20.58 20.92 -6.32
N TRP A 119 -19.91 20.11 -7.11
CA TRP A 119 -19.11 20.57 -8.25
C TRP A 119 -19.76 20.14 -9.56
N ASP A 120 -19.99 21.08 -10.47
CA ASP A 120 -20.18 20.77 -11.87
C ASP A 120 -18.81 20.80 -12.53
N VAL A 121 -18.43 19.70 -13.16
CA VAL A 121 -17.07 19.51 -13.69
C VAL A 121 -17.12 19.09 -15.16
N ARG A 122 -16.13 19.53 -15.92
CA ARG A 122 -15.92 19.10 -17.31
C ARG A 122 -14.60 18.33 -17.42
N VAL A 123 -14.69 17.09 -17.87
CA VAL A 123 -13.50 16.24 -18.11
C VAL A 123 -12.65 16.86 -19.21
N ILE A 124 -11.37 17.05 -18.93
CA ILE A 124 -10.37 17.62 -19.84
C ILE A 124 -10.21 16.67 -21.05
N ASP A 125 -10.07 17.24 -22.24
CA ASP A 125 -9.88 16.46 -23.46
C ASP A 125 -8.66 15.53 -23.34
N GLY A 126 -8.76 14.34 -23.90
CA GLY A 126 -7.73 13.31 -23.81
C GLY A 126 -7.74 12.47 -22.53
N TYR A 127 -8.51 12.86 -21.48
CA TYR A 127 -8.71 12.01 -20.30
C TYR A 127 -9.91 11.08 -20.48
N PRO A 128 -9.87 9.86 -19.89
CA PRO A 128 -10.95 8.89 -19.99
C PRO A 128 -12.25 9.44 -19.39
N LEU A 129 -13.36 9.16 -20.06
CA LEU A 129 -14.68 9.48 -19.56
C LEU A 129 -15.16 8.35 -18.64
N PRO A 130 -15.61 8.65 -17.42
CA PRO A 130 -16.29 7.67 -16.59
C PRO A 130 -17.59 7.22 -17.26
N ASP A 131 -17.75 5.94 -17.53
CA ASP A 131 -18.90 5.40 -18.25
C ASP A 131 -20.21 5.43 -17.44
N ILE A 132 -20.17 5.81 -16.15
CA ILE A 132 -21.27 5.58 -15.23
C ILE A 132 -21.46 6.72 -14.25
N SER A 133 -22.74 6.92 -13.89
CA SER A 133 -23.16 7.55 -12.65
C SER A 133 -22.79 6.64 -11.49
N TYR A 134 -21.94 7.09 -10.59
CA TYR A 134 -21.60 6.37 -9.36
C TYR A 134 -22.46 6.91 -8.22
N GLU A 135 -23.33 6.08 -7.68
CA GLU A 135 -23.93 6.30 -6.37
C GLU A 135 -23.16 5.48 -5.35
N LEU A 136 -22.39 6.15 -4.53
CA LEU A 136 -21.73 5.53 -3.39
C LEU A 136 -22.63 5.67 -2.16
N GLY A 137 -23.52 4.71 -2.00
CA GLY A 137 -24.26 4.54 -0.76
C GLY A 137 -23.31 4.17 0.38
N GLY A 138 -23.48 4.82 1.54
CA GLY A 138 -22.66 4.71 2.73
C GLY A 138 -22.25 3.30 3.10
N GLY A 139 -20.96 3.09 3.14
CA GLY A 139 -20.32 1.85 3.52
C GLY A 139 -19.42 1.33 2.42
N LEU A 140 -18.23 0.92 2.83
CA LEU A 140 -17.15 0.30 2.06
C LEU A 140 -17.57 -0.90 1.19
N LYS A 141 -18.64 -0.78 0.40
CA LYS A 141 -19.16 -1.94 -0.34
C LYS A 141 -18.26 -2.38 -1.47
N ASP A 142 -17.51 -1.46 -2.09
CA ASP A 142 -16.55 -1.82 -3.13
C ASP A 142 -15.30 -0.92 -3.09
N HIS A 143 -14.33 -1.29 -2.27
CA HIS A 143 -13.01 -0.64 -2.19
C HIS A 143 -12.25 -0.58 -3.52
N ASN A 144 -12.66 -1.36 -4.50
CA ASN A 144 -11.96 -1.50 -5.76
C ASN A 144 -12.50 -0.60 -6.87
N ASP A 145 -13.61 0.11 -6.66
CA ASP A 145 -14.28 0.83 -7.73
C ASP A 145 -14.11 2.35 -7.67
N PHE A 146 -13.74 2.90 -6.51
CA PHE A 146 -13.65 4.35 -6.35
C PHE A 146 -12.66 4.78 -5.26
N TRP A 147 -11.71 5.62 -5.62
CA TRP A 147 -10.78 6.25 -4.69
C TRP A 147 -11.07 7.74 -4.56
N PRO A 148 -10.71 8.34 -3.40
CA PRO A 148 -11.05 9.70 -3.10
C PRO A 148 -10.74 10.67 -4.23
N ILE A 149 -11.65 11.60 -4.45
CA ILE A 149 -11.44 12.70 -5.36
C ILE A 149 -10.42 13.63 -4.72
N GLN A 150 -9.41 14.00 -5.49
CA GLN A 150 -8.45 15.03 -5.12
C GLN A 150 -8.76 16.30 -5.91
N ALA A 151 -8.69 17.46 -5.26
CA ALA A 151 -8.73 18.74 -5.93
C ALA A 151 -7.33 19.36 -5.96
N TYR A 152 -6.97 19.89 -7.11
CA TYR A 152 -5.70 20.59 -7.35
C TYR A 152 -5.98 22.01 -7.76
N ASP A 153 -5.22 22.98 -7.26
CA ASP A 153 -5.30 24.37 -7.70
C ASP A 153 -4.99 24.47 -9.19
N GLY A 154 -5.87 25.09 -9.95
CA GLY A 154 -5.77 25.13 -11.41
C GLY A 154 -4.59 25.95 -11.95
N LYS A 155 -3.93 26.75 -11.12
CA LYS A 155 -2.76 27.57 -11.48
C LYS A 155 -1.44 26.94 -11.04
N THR A 156 -1.36 26.57 -9.76
CA THR A 156 -0.12 26.02 -9.19
C THR A 156 0.04 24.52 -9.46
N LEU A 157 -1.06 23.82 -9.76
CA LEU A 157 -1.14 22.37 -9.95
C LEU A 157 -0.73 21.57 -8.70
N GLU A 158 -0.76 22.22 -7.54
CA GLU A 158 -0.60 21.58 -6.25
C GLU A 158 -1.96 21.21 -5.67
N TRP A 159 -2.02 20.13 -4.90
CA TRP A 159 -3.28 19.68 -4.36
C TRP A 159 -3.80 20.62 -3.25
N VAL A 160 -5.09 20.90 -3.28
CA VAL A 160 -5.74 21.84 -2.35
C VAL A 160 -6.22 21.11 -1.11
N ASN A 161 -7.00 20.06 -1.29
CA ASN A 161 -7.48 19.22 -0.19
C ASN A 161 -8.06 17.91 -0.75
N PRO A 162 -7.62 16.75 -0.25
CA PRO A 162 -8.24 15.49 -0.61
C PRO A 162 -9.58 15.34 0.10
N MET A 163 -10.58 14.82 -0.60
CA MET A 163 -11.77 14.31 0.07
C MET A 163 -11.38 13.13 0.97
N ARG A 164 -12.05 13.00 2.10
CA ARG A 164 -11.85 11.84 2.96
C ARG A 164 -12.38 10.59 2.29
N PHE A 165 -11.67 9.51 2.44
CA PHE A 165 -12.02 8.18 1.98
C PHE A 165 -13.43 7.70 2.39
N GLN A 166 -13.92 8.16 3.52
CA GLN A 166 -15.22 7.77 4.11
C GLN A 166 -16.38 8.68 3.70
N ASP A 167 -16.12 9.67 2.87
CA ASP A 167 -17.16 10.59 2.44
C ASP A 167 -18.01 9.94 1.34
N ASN A 168 -19.33 9.95 1.53
CA ASN A 168 -20.27 9.55 0.50
C ASN A 168 -20.22 10.58 -0.63
N VAL A 169 -19.83 10.14 -1.81
CA VAL A 169 -19.72 10.99 -2.99
C VAL A 169 -20.53 10.36 -4.12
N ALA A 170 -21.40 11.13 -4.74
CA ALA A 170 -22.08 10.76 -5.96
C ALA A 170 -21.45 11.49 -7.15
N ILE A 171 -21.17 10.77 -8.23
CA ILE A 171 -20.71 11.34 -9.50
C ILE A 171 -21.75 10.97 -10.54
N VAL A 172 -22.48 11.96 -11.03
CA VAL A 172 -23.57 11.79 -11.99
C VAL A 172 -23.20 12.46 -13.31
N ARG A 173 -23.30 11.73 -14.41
CA ARG A 173 -23.09 12.27 -15.75
C ARG A 173 -24.22 13.22 -16.10
N THR A 174 -23.90 14.45 -16.51
CA THR A 174 -24.88 15.50 -16.89
C THR A 174 -24.81 15.86 -18.37
N GLY A 175 -23.80 15.40 -19.09
CA GLY A 175 -23.62 15.62 -20.53
C GLY A 175 -22.50 14.76 -21.10
N GLU A 176 -22.07 15.05 -22.32
CA GLU A 176 -21.07 14.22 -23.00
C GLU A 176 -19.77 14.10 -22.19
N ARG A 177 -19.24 15.22 -21.70
CA ARG A 177 -18.02 15.30 -20.89
C ARG A 177 -18.24 15.95 -19.51
N THR A 178 -19.49 16.23 -19.14
CA THR A 178 -19.81 16.94 -17.91
C THR A 178 -20.40 16.00 -16.87
N TYR A 179 -20.05 16.26 -15.61
CA TYR A 179 -20.47 15.46 -14.46
C TYR A 179 -20.77 16.39 -13.29
N ARG A 180 -21.73 15.98 -12.46
CA ARG A 180 -21.99 16.58 -11.17
C ARG A 180 -21.43 15.70 -10.07
N ILE A 181 -20.60 16.29 -9.21
CA ILE A 181 -20.01 15.63 -8.04
C ILE A 181 -20.67 16.20 -6.80
N SER A 182 -21.44 15.41 -6.10
CA SER A 182 -22.17 15.79 -4.88
C SER A 182 -21.82 14.89 -3.70
N GLY A 183 -22.27 15.25 -2.47
CA GLY A 183 -21.88 14.51 -1.25
C GLY A 183 -20.43 14.78 -0.82
N GLY A 184 -19.92 14.09 0.20
CA GLY A 184 -18.60 14.29 0.77
C GLY A 184 -18.50 15.48 1.74
N ARG A 185 -17.54 15.41 2.68
CA ARG A 185 -17.31 16.45 3.67
C ARG A 185 -16.11 17.31 3.29
N ASN A 186 -16.11 18.59 3.69
CA ASN A 186 -14.97 19.51 3.55
C ASN A 186 -14.44 19.66 2.12
N ARG A 187 -15.33 19.79 1.15
CA ARG A 187 -14.93 20.11 -0.22
C ARG A 187 -14.41 21.54 -0.31
N THR A 188 -13.16 21.70 -0.69
CA THR A 188 -12.48 23.01 -0.76
C THR A 188 -12.14 23.44 -2.16
N GLY A 189 -12.44 22.64 -3.18
CA GLY A 189 -12.25 23.02 -4.58
C GLY A 189 -13.10 24.23 -4.93
N LYS A 190 -12.58 25.10 -5.77
CA LYS A 190 -13.22 26.29 -6.32
C LYS A 190 -13.30 26.22 -7.84
N THR A 191 -14.11 27.07 -8.45
CA THR A 191 -14.17 27.21 -9.91
C THR A 191 -12.76 27.49 -10.47
N GLY A 192 -12.36 26.73 -11.48
CA GLY A 192 -11.04 26.76 -12.10
C GLY A 192 -10.05 25.74 -11.54
N ASP A 193 -10.32 25.12 -10.40
CA ASP A 193 -9.52 24.01 -9.88
C ASP A 193 -9.76 22.72 -10.69
N ILE A 194 -8.88 21.74 -10.50
CA ILE A 194 -8.93 20.46 -11.22
C ILE A 194 -9.28 19.35 -10.24
N ALA A 195 -10.39 18.66 -10.50
CA ALA A 195 -10.78 17.44 -9.81
C ALA A 195 -10.15 16.21 -10.50
N VAL A 196 -9.56 15.32 -9.71
CA VAL A 196 -8.94 14.07 -10.20
C VAL A 196 -9.53 12.90 -9.43
N TRP A 197 -10.02 11.87 -10.15
CA TRP A 197 -10.52 10.64 -9.54
C TRP A 197 -10.23 9.41 -10.39
N SER A 198 -10.28 8.24 -9.77
CA SER A 198 -9.99 6.97 -10.43
C SER A 198 -11.12 6.56 -11.38
N VAL A 199 -10.77 5.92 -12.49
CA VAL A 199 -11.71 5.38 -13.48
C VAL A 199 -11.40 3.91 -13.74
N LYS A 200 -12.37 3.04 -13.47
CA LYS A 200 -12.25 1.60 -13.72
C LYS A 200 -12.62 1.26 -15.15
N GLN A 201 -11.81 0.45 -15.80
CA GLN A 201 -12.18 -0.18 -17.06
C GLN A 201 -13.15 -1.34 -16.79
N ARG A 202 -14.39 -1.26 -17.31
CA ARG A 202 -15.44 -2.25 -16.99
C ARG A 202 -15.65 -3.33 -18.05
N ASN A 203 -15.19 -3.07 -19.26
CA ASN A 203 -15.34 -4.00 -20.39
C ASN A 203 -14.38 -5.21 -20.33
N ARG A 204 -13.53 -5.29 -19.31
CA ARG A 204 -12.57 -6.37 -19.14
C ARG A 204 -12.25 -6.59 -17.64
N PRO A 205 -12.08 -7.84 -17.17
CA PRO A 205 -11.57 -8.10 -15.84
C PRO A 205 -10.19 -7.47 -15.63
N THR A 206 -9.97 -6.87 -14.46
CA THR A 206 -8.70 -6.23 -14.11
C THR A 206 -8.29 -6.55 -12.67
N GLN A 207 -6.99 -6.53 -12.39
CA GLN A 207 -6.42 -6.60 -11.05
C GLN A 207 -6.00 -5.20 -10.60
N GLY A 208 -6.19 -4.89 -9.33
CA GLY A 208 -5.98 -3.53 -8.83
C GLY A 208 -4.51 -3.14 -8.67
N GLU A 209 -3.65 -4.05 -8.20
CA GLU A 209 -2.24 -3.79 -7.93
C GLU A 209 -1.39 -3.82 -9.20
N CYS A 210 -0.43 -2.91 -9.33
CA CYS A 210 0.49 -2.91 -10.47
C CYS A 210 1.54 -4.02 -10.32
N PHE A 211 2.22 -4.04 -9.17
CA PHE A 211 3.27 -4.98 -8.84
C PHE A 211 2.88 -5.73 -7.57
N TYR A 212 2.52 -7.00 -7.71
CA TYR A 212 2.09 -7.86 -6.62
C TYR A 212 3.11 -8.98 -6.40
N SER A 213 3.64 -9.10 -5.19
CA SER A 213 4.51 -10.19 -4.81
C SER A 213 4.01 -10.91 -3.56
N LYS A 214 4.18 -12.23 -3.50
CA LYS A 214 3.80 -13.04 -2.34
C LYS A 214 4.79 -14.18 -2.13
N GLY A 215 5.18 -14.43 -0.88
CA GLY A 215 6.09 -15.53 -0.52
C GLY A 215 7.51 -15.38 -1.09
N CYS A 216 7.89 -14.19 -1.50
CA CYS A 216 9.18 -13.92 -2.13
C CYS A 216 10.27 -13.62 -1.09
N ALA A 217 11.50 -14.11 -1.35
CA ALA A 217 12.62 -13.90 -0.45
C ALA A 217 13.88 -13.42 -1.17
N ASN A 218 14.55 -12.41 -0.59
CA ASN A 218 15.82 -11.85 -1.08
C ASN A 218 15.78 -11.42 -2.56
N CYS A 219 14.62 -10.96 -3.02
CA CYS A 219 14.47 -10.44 -4.39
C CYS A 219 14.96 -9.00 -4.47
N LEU A 220 15.52 -8.62 -5.61
CA LEU A 220 15.93 -7.26 -5.93
C LEU A 220 15.04 -6.70 -7.04
N PHE A 221 14.35 -5.61 -6.74
CA PHE A 221 13.58 -4.79 -7.65
C PHE A 221 14.31 -3.47 -7.83
N GLU A 222 14.83 -3.19 -9.03
CA GLU A 222 15.80 -2.12 -9.22
C GLU A 222 15.51 -1.28 -10.46
N ASP A 223 15.66 0.05 -10.35
CA ASP A 223 15.47 0.99 -11.47
C ASP A 223 14.10 0.84 -12.17
N ILE A 224 13.03 0.78 -11.36
CA ILE A 224 11.65 0.65 -11.82
C ILE A 224 10.92 1.97 -11.57
N THR A 225 10.36 2.58 -12.63
CA THR A 225 9.57 3.81 -12.50
C THR A 225 8.14 3.57 -12.96
N MET A 226 7.15 3.94 -12.14
CA MET A 226 5.72 3.90 -12.47
C MET A 226 5.19 5.33 -12.61
N TYR A 227 4.66 5.67 -13.79
CA TYR A 227 4.01 6.95 -14.06
C TYR A 227 2.49 6.89 -13.89
N SER A 228 1.94 5.70 -13.85
CA SER A 228 0.56 5.42 -13.45
C SER A 228 0.45 3.99 -12.92
N THR A 229 -0.54 3.75 -12.07
CA THR A 229 -0.84 2.42 -11.51
C THR A 229 -2.28 2.05 -11.84
N PRO A 230 -2.66 0.78 -11.88
CA PRO A 230 -4.07 0.40 -11.97
C PRO A 230 -4.90 0.99 -10.82
N MET A 231 -6.08 0.48 -10.57
CA MET A 231 -6.95 0.98 -9.50
C MET A 231 -6.38 0.81 -8.09
N GLY A 232 -5.42 -0.09 -7.90
CA GLY A 232 -4.83 -0.41 -6.61
C GLY A 232 -3.42 0.17 -6.39
N ARG A 233 -2.65 -0.57 -5.65
CA ARG A 233 -1.33 -0.20 -5.11
C ARG A 233 -0.24 -0.27 -6.18
N ALA A 234 0.82 0.50 -6.00
CA ALA A 234 1.95 0.44 -6.92
C ALA A 234 2.78 -0.82 -6.66
N PHE A 235 3.49 -0.88 -5.53
CA PHE A 235 4.24 -2.04 -5.08
C PHE A 235 3.61 -2.64 -3.84
N ILE A 236 3.29 -3.92 -3.88
CA ILE A 236 2.81 -4.63 -2.70
C ILE A 236 3.47 -6.00 -2.57
N GLU A 237 3.93 -6.31 -1.36
CA GLU A 237 4.42 -7.63 -1.00
C GLU A 237 3.65 -8.19 0.21
N TYR A 238 3.46 -9.50 0.17
CA TYR A 238 2.87 -10.29 1.25
C TYR A 238 3.78 -11.46 1.60
N ASP A 239 3.83 -11.83 2.88
CA ASP A 239 4.55 -13.02 3.35
C ASP A 239 6.01 -13.07 2.86
N ALA A 240 6.63 -11.90 2.70
CA ALA A 240 7.95 -11.72 2.10
C ALA A 240 9.08 -11.82 3.13
N SER A 241 10.31 -11.94 2.66
CA SER A 241 11.48 -11.94 3.53
C SER A 241 12.67 -11.23 2.88
N GLY A 242 12.98 -10.03 3.37
CA GLY A 242 14.20 -9.30 3.05
C GLY A 242 14.36 -8.88 1.59
N ASN A 243 13.26 -8.57 0.90
CA ASN A 243 13.32 -8.01 -0.45
C ASN A 243 13.88 -6.59 -0.45
N VAL A 244 14.52 -6.21 -1.54
CA VAL A 244 15.14 -4.90 -1.74
C VAL A 244 14.48 -4.20 -2.92
N TYR A 245 13.99 -3.00 -2.68
CA TYR A 245 13.54 -2.05 -3.71
C TYR A 245 14.60 -0.95 -3.79
N ARG A 246 15.29 -0.84 -4.90
CA ARG A 246 16.36 0.14 -5.10
C ARG A 246 16.05 1.02 -6.29
N ARG A 247 16.05 2.34 -6.11
CA ARG A 247 15.71 3.33 -7.14
C ARG A 247 14.36 3.05 -7.82
N CYS A 248 13.41 2.49 -7.04
CA CYS A 248 12.03 2.29 -7.48
C CYS A 248 11.21 3.56 -7.24
N LYS A 249 10.45 4.00 -8.24
CA LYS A 249 9.77 5.29 -8.20
C LYS A 249 8.29 5.18 -8.61
N VAL A 250 7.42 5.78 -7.81
CA VAL A 250 6.02 6.06 -8.16
C VAL A 250 5.89 7.58 -8.21
N ARG A 251 5.80 8.15 -9.40
CA ARG A 251 5.87 9.61 -9.58
C ARG A 251 5.08 10.07 -10.80
N ARG A 252 4.73 11.34 -10.83
CA ARG A 252 4.16 11.95 -12.05
C ARG A 252 5.09 11.72 -13.24
N CYS A 253 4.51 11.44 -14.40
CA CYS A 253 5.26 11.50 -15.66
C CYS A 253 5.88 12.90 -15.82
N PRO A 254 7.13 13.00 -16.27
CA PRO A 254 7.72 14.30 -16.60
C PRO A 254 6.81 15.07 -17.55
N LEU A 255 6.58 16.35 -17.25
CA LEU A 255 5.62 17.16 -17.98
C LEU A 255 5.88 17.18 -19.48
N GLU A 256 7.14 17.36 -19.87
CA GLU A 256 7.55 17.42 -21.28
C GLU A 256 7.25 16.12 -22.01
N GLU A 257 7.55 14.98 -21.39
CA GLU A 257 7.25 13.67 -21.94
C GLU A 257 5.73 13.42 -22.06
N ASP A 258 4.98 13.85 -21.07
CA ASP A 258 3.53 13.67 -21.04
C ASP A 258 2.84 14.56 -22.08
N LEU A 259 3.28 15.81 -22.27
CA LEU A 259 2.77 16.71 -23.30
C LEU A 259 3.08 16.20 -24.71
N VAL A 260 4.29 15.72 -24.97
CA VAL A 260 4.66 15.16 -26.27
C VAL A 260 3.84 13.92 -26.61
N ARG A 261 3.65 13.05 -25.64
CA ARG A 261 2.98 11.77 -25.88
C ARG A 261 1.46 11.86 -25.85
N ARG A 262 0.87 12.70 -24.99
CA ARG A 262 -0.57 12.73 -24.72
C ARG A 262 -1.21 14.11 -24.84
N GLY A 263 -0.42 15.18 -24.89
CA GLY A 263 -0.92 16.55 -24.79
C GLY A 263 -1.49 16.90 -23.42
N LEU A 264 -1.15 16.16 -22.36
CA LEU A 264 -1.79 16.23 -21.05
C LEU A 264 -0.78 16.48 -19.94
N LYS A 265 -1.22 17.19 -18.91
CA LYS A 265 -0.53 17.31 -17.62
C LYS A 265 -1.19 16.39 -16.61
N ARG A 266 -0.54 15.32 -16.20
CA ARG A 266 -1.06 14.44 -15.16
C ARG A 266 -0.71 14.93 -13.76
N LEU A 267 -1.73 15.07 -12.92
CA LEU A 267 -1.60 15.54 -11.53
C LEU A 267 -1.47 14.41 -10.52
N ARG A 268 -1.75 13.15 -10.95
CA ARG A 268 -1.66 11.94 -10.12
C ARG A 268 -0.72 10.93 -10.76
N SER A 269 0.04 10.21 -9.93
CA SER A 269 0.91 9.09 -10.34
C SER A 269 0.31 7.72 -10.03
N GLY A 270 -0.47 7.59 -8.96
CA GLY A 270 -1.05 6.33 -8.53
C GLY A 270 -2.38 6.52 -7.82
N ASN A 271 -3.22 5.48 -7.86
CA ASN A 271 -4.57 5.52 -7.30
C ASN A 271 -4.63 5.06 -5.84
N HIS A 272 -3.55 4.50 -5.28
CA HIS A 272 -3.49 3.93 -3.94
C HIS A 272 -2.09 4.11 -3.34
N ASP A 273 -1.67 3.22 -2.41
CA ASP A 273 -0.35 3.28 -1.76
C ASP A 273 0.82 3.14 -2.75
N GLY A 274 1.96 3.73 -2.36
CA GLY A 274 3.21 3.59 -3.08
C GLY A 274 3.87 2.23 -2.84
N PHE A 275 4.29 1.96 -1.59
CA PHE A 275 4.94 0.71 -1.19
C PHE A 275 4.21 0.09 0.00
N ILE A 276 3.86 -1.17 -0.11
CA ILE A 276 3.26 -1.93 1.00
C ILE A 276 4.06 -3.21 1.25
N SER A 277 4.41 -3.46 2.51
CA SER A 277 4.92 -4.75 2.99
C SER A 277 4.00 -5.25 4.10
N LYS A 278 3.30 -6.36 3.86
CA LYS A 278 2.35 -6.94 4.84
C LYS A 278 2.71 -8.38 5.19
N ASN A 279 2.65 -8.67 6.48
CA ASN A 279 2.90 -10.00 7.05
C ASN A 279 4.28 -10.57 6.69
N SER A 280 5.24 -9.71 6.41
CA SER A 280 6.58 -10.13 6.01
C SER A 280 7.37 -10.68 7.21
N TYR A 281 8.11 -11.75 6.98
CA TYR A 281 8.97 -12.39 7.99
C TYR A 281 10.19 -11.53 8.34
N LYS A 282 10.77 -10.91 7.33
CA LYS A 282 11.86 -9.93 7.46
C LYS A 282 11.50 -8.71 6.61
N GLY A 283 11.65 -7.55 7.20
CA GLY A 283 11.32 -6.28 6.58
C GLY A 283 12.06 -6.01 5.28
N CYS A 284 11.39 -5.29 4.39
CA CYS A 284 11.98 -4.85 3.13
C CYS A 284 13.00 -3.72 3.34
N THR A 285 13.85 -3.56 2.34
CA THR A 285 14.72 -2.37 2.21
C THR A 285 14.21 -1.51 1.06
N LEU A 286 13.95 -0.22 1.34
CA LEU A 286 13.72 0.82 0.33
C LEU A 286 14.97 1.70 0.29
N GLU A 287 15.66 1.76 -0.85
CA GLU A 287 16.90 2.52 -1.04
C GLU A 287 16.77 3.42 -2.27
N ASP A 288 17.00 4.73 -2.11
CA ASP A 288 16.88 5.74 -3.18
C ASP A 288 15.50 5.72 -3.89
N CYS A 289 14.43 5.36 -3.17
CA CYS A 289 13.08 5.22 -3.70
C CYS A 289 12.30 6.53 -3.64
N GLU A 290 11.25 6.61 -4.46
CA GLU A 290 10.33 7.76 -4.48
C GLU A 290 8.87 7.27 -4.53
N ALA A 291 7.98 7.86 -3.72
CA ALA A 291 6.53 7.73 -3.89
C ALA A 291 5.88 9.10 -3.66
N THR A 292 5.39 9.69 -4.75
CA THR A 292 4.85 11.06 -4.76
C THR A 292 3.60 11.16 -5.62
N TYR A 293 2.66 12.05 -5.27
CA TYR A 293 1.43 12.37 -6.01
C TYR A 293 0.49 11.19 -6.23
N HIS A 294 0.44 10.26 -5.30
CA HIS A 294 -0.50 9.13 -5.29
C HIS A 294 -1.61 9.32 -4.24
N CYS A 295 -2.54 8.37 -4.17
CA CYS A 295 -3.81 8.59 -3.49
C CYS A 295 -3.94 7.94 -2.11
N ASP A 296 -2.87 7.38 -1.53
CA ASP A 296 -2.87 6.81 -0.17
C ASP A 296 -1.48 6.92 0.49
N ASP A 297 -1.08 6.02 1.41
CA ASP A 297 0.20 6.07 2.11
C ASP A 297 1.39 5.89 1.15
N CYS A 298 2.47 6.63 1.34
CA CYS A 298 3.66 6.42 0.52
C CYS A 298 4.31 5.08 0.85
N VAL A 299 4.39 4.73 2.14
CA VAL A 299 4.88 3.43 2.64
C VAL A 299 3.98 2.93 3.76
N ASN A 300 3.63 1.64 3.73
CA ASN A 300 2.88 0.97 4.80
C ASN A 300 3.51 -0.40 5.10
N ILE A 301 4.16 -0.52 6.27
CA ILE A 301 4.76 -1.78 6.75
C ILE A 301 3.98 -2.25 7.96
N SER A 302 3.39 -3.45 7.90
CA SER A 302 2.51 -3.94 8.96
C SER A 302 2.29 -5.44 8.94
N GLY A 303 2.00 -6.00 10.10
CA GLY A 303 1.32 -7.28 10.23
C GLY A 303 -0.20 -7.15 10.25
N MET A 304 -0.88 -8.27 10.40
CA MET A 304 -2.33 -8.34 10.53
C MET A 304 -2.73 -8.94 11.87
N TYR A 305 -3.63 -8.28 12.56
CA TYR A 305 -4.22 -8.79 13.80
C TYR A 305 -5.21 -9.91 13.53
N CYS A 306 -5.21 -10.91 14.44
CA CYS A 306 -6.33 -11.79 14.66
C CYS A 306 -7.13 -11.30 15.88
N LEU A 307 -8.45 -11.51 15.88
CA LEU A 307 -9.35 -11.03 16.95
C LEU A 307 -9.61 -12.12 17.98
N VAL A 308 -9.49 -11.79 19.25
CA VAL A 308 -9.91 -12.67 20.36
C VAL A 308 -11.44 -12.59 20.51
N SER A 309 -12.14 -13.70 20.31
CA SER A 309 -13.60 -13.79 20.53
C SER A 309 -13.97 -14.21 21.95
N ALA A 310 -13.11 -15.03 22.56
CA ALA A 310 -13.22 -15.44 23.97
C ALA A 310 -11.83 -15.79 24.49
N GLY A 311 -11.60 -15.62 25.79
CA GLY A 311 -10.31 -15.99 26.39
C GLY A 311 -10.38 -16.08 27.90
N ASP A 312 -9.70 -17.08 28.47
CA ASP A 312 -9.53 -17.28 29.90
C ASP A 312 -8.19 -17.94 30.19
N GLY A 313 -7.43 -17.36 31.14
CA GLY A 313 -6.24 -17.97 31.72
C GLY A 313 -5.14 -18.37 30.73
N GLY A 314 -4.96 -17.64 29.63
CA GLY A 314 -3.96 -17.96 28.60
C GLY A 314 -4.45 -18.89 27.50
N ARG A 315 -5.70 -19.35 27.58
CA ARG A 315 -6.41 -20.05 26.51
C ARG A 315 -7.38 -19.08 25.85
N MET A 316 -7.43 -19.08 24.53
CA MET A 316 -8.31 -18.18 23.81
C MET A 316 -8.87 -18.81 22.54
N ARG A 317 -10.07 -18.37 22.17
CA ARG A 317 -10.63 -18.56 20.85
C ARG A 317 -10.37 -17.30 20.03
N VAL A 318 -9.66 -17.46 18.92
CA VAL A 318 -9.19 -16.38 18.08
C VAL A 318 -9.82 -16.52 16.70
N LEU A 319 -10.34 -15.42 16.17
CA LEU A 319 -10.85 -15.35 14.80
C LEU A 319 -9.71 -14.92 13.89
N GLY A 320 -9.55 -15.64 12.78
CA GLY A 320 -8.58 -15.29 11.74
C GLY A 320 -8.91 -13.93 11.11
N ASN A 321 -7.99 -13.43 10.34
CA ASN A 321 -8.19 -12.23 9.53
C ASN A 321 -8.54 -12.60 8.08
N TRP A 322 -8.87 -11.59 7.27
CA TRP A 322 -9.25 -11.78 5.87
C TRP A 322 -8.11 -12.31 4.98
N MET A 323 -6.85 -12.27 5.44
CA MET A 323 -5.69 -12.80 4.75
C MET A 323 -5.34 -14.25 5.17
N ASN A 324 -6.08 -14.81 6.14
CA ASN A 324 -5.78 -16.11 6.75
C ASN A 324 -4.36 -16.21 7.33
N VAL A 325 -3.80 -15.10 7.78
CA VAL A 325 -2.52 -15.10 8.49
C VAL A 325 -2.73 -15.62 9.89
N VAL A 326 -1.92 -16.59 10.27
CA VAL A 326 -1.95 -17.24 11.60
C VAL A 326 -0.58 -17.12 12.24
N CYS A 327 -0.52 -17.24 13.56
CA CYS A 327 0.73 -17.42 14.26
C CYS A 327 1.10 -18.90 14.30
N GLU A 328 2.37 -19.20 14.49
CA GLU A 328 2.88 -20.54 14.60
C GLU A 328 3.24 -20.88 16.05
N VAL A 329 3.31 -22.15 16.40
CA VAL A 329 3.79 -22.61 17.72
C VAL A 329 5.24 -22.19 17.86
N GLY A 330 5.55 -21.51 18.96
CA GLY A 330 6.86 -20.93 19.22
C GLY A 330 6.99 -19.44 18.86
N ASP A 331 6.03 -18.88 18.12
CA ASP A 331 6.04 -17.45 17.81
C ASP A 331 5.98 -16.59 19.08
N SER A 332 6.82 -15.57 19.15
CA SER A 332 6.63 -14.44 20.04
C SER A 332 5.49 -13.59 19.49
N VAL A 333 4.50 -13.31 20.32
CA VAL A 333 3.31 -12.57 19.93
C VAL A 333 3.07 -11.37 20.83
N GLN A 334 2.58 -10.30 20.21
CA GLN A 334 2.00 -9.18 20.92
C GLN A 334 0.49 -9.39 21.05
N VAL A 335 -0.02 -9.27 22.26
CA VAL A 335 -1.44 -9.33 22.57
C VAL A 335 -1.87 -7.98 23.12
N MET A 336 -2.82 -7.33 22.46
CA MET A 336 -3.30 -6.02 22.85
C MET A 336 -4.75 -6.09 23.32
N GLY A 337 -5.01 -5.66 24.57
CA GLY A 337 -6.32 -5.55 25.14
C GLY A 337 -7.14 -4.38 24.58
N ARG A 338 -8.45 -4.43 24.75
CA ARG A 338 -9.35 -3.30 24.38
C ARG A 338 -9.09 -2.03 25.19
N ASP A 339 -8.45 -2.15 26.34
CA ASP A 339 -8.03 -1.06 27.22
C ASP A 339 -6.72 -0.39 26.79
N GLY A 340 -6.11 -0.86 25.70
CA GLY A 340 -4.85 -0.35 25.19
C GLY A 340 -3.60 -0.96 25.83
N THR A 341 -3.75 -1.88 26.78
CA THR A 341 -2.60 -2.61 27.33
C THR A 341 -2.00 -3.54 26.30
N SER A 342 -0.68 -3.68 26.31
CA SER A 342 0.05 -4.57 25.42
C SER A 342 0.88 -5.56 26.24
N HIS A 343 0.82 -6.83 25.86
CA HIS A 343 1.49 -7.93 26.52
C HIS A 343 2.28 -8.73 25.50
N GLU A 344 3.45 -9.22 25.92
CA GLU A 344 4.24 -10.18 25.15
C GLU A 344 3.98 -11.59 25.69
N ALA A 345 3.85 -12.54 24.79
CA ALA A 345 3.66 -13.95 25.10
C ALA A 345 4.26 -14.84 24.00
N VAL A 346 4.32 -16.16 24.27
CA VAL A 346 4.75 -17.15 23.27
C VAL A 346 3.61 -18.11 23.01
N VAL A 347 3.36 -18.41 21.75
CA VAL A 347 2.34 -19.37 21.33
C VAL A 347 2.78 -20.80 21.68
N LYS A 348 1.99 -21.50 22.49
CA LYS A 348 2.19 -22.91 22.84
C LYS A 348 1.34 -23.84 21.99
N GLU A 349 0.14 -23.38 21.61
CA GLU A 349 -0.73 -24.11 20.71
C GLU A 349 -1.45 -23.13 19.78
N TRP A 350 -1.59 -23.51 18.53
CA TRP A 350 -2.44 -22.84 17.54
C TRP A 350 -3.12 -23.88 16.68
N ARG A 351 -4.42 -24.14 16.93
CA ARG A 351 -5.16 -25.20 16.27
C ARG A 351 -6.43 -24.67 15.65
N ALA A 352 -6.74 -25.09 14.44
CA ALA A 352 -8.04 -24.77 13.83
C ALA A 352 -9.20 -25.24 14.73
N ALA A 353 -10.16 -24.37 14.95
CA ALA A 353 -11.35 -24.61 15.79
C ALA A 353 -12.66 -24.51 14.98
N GLY A 354 -12.57 -24.75 13.69
CA GLY A 354 -13.69 -24.73 12.77
C GLY A 354 -14.04 -23.33 12.23
N LYS A 355 -15.29 -23.17 11.85
CA LYS A 355 -15.81 -21.91 11.31
C LYS A 355 -16.15 -20.92 12.42
N VAL A 356 -16.20 -19.66 12.04
CA VAL A 356 -16.78 -18.57 12.86
C VAL A 356 -18.26 -18.89 13.09
N THR A 357 -18.71 -18.83 14.35
CA THR A 357 -20.11 -19.10 14.74
C THR A 357 -21.04 -17.96 14.33
N ASP A 358 -22.35 -18.19 14.33
CA ASP A 358 -23.34 -17.15 14.01
C ASP A 358 -23.33 -16.03 15.06
N GLU A 359 -23.10 -16.35 16.33
CA GLU A 359 -22.93 -15.34 17.40
C GLU A 359 -21.71 -14.47 17.17
N GLU A 360 -20.57 -15.10 16.82
CA GLU A 360 -19.35 -14.37 16.47
C GLU A 360 -19.55 -13.52 15.22
N ARG A 361 -20.27 -14.02 14.22
CA ARG A 361 -20.61 -13.26 13.00
C ARG A 361 -21.44 -12.02 13.34
N LYS A 362 -22.48 -12.19 14.14
CA LYS A 362 -23.30 -11.08 14.60
C LYS A 362 -22.46 -10.03 15.32
N TRP A 363 -21.60 -10.46 16.26
CA TRP A 363 -20.69 -9.54 16.94
C TRP A 363 -19.77 -8.78 15.99
N LEU A 364 -19.17 -9.46 14.99
CA LEU A 364 -18.33 -8.82 13.99
C LEU A 364 -19.11 -7.78 13.16
N ASP A 365 -20.36 -8.07 12.83
CA ASP A 365 -21.23 -7.15 12.08
C ASP A 365 -21.63 -5.95 12.94
N ASP A 366 -21.88 -6.15 14.24
CA ASP A 366 -22.15 -5.07 15.20
C ASP A 366 -20.93 -4.15 15.37
N GLU A 367 -19.72 -4.69 15.52
CA GLU A 367 -18.47 -3.93 15.59
C GLU A 367 -18.22 -3.14 14.29
N LYS A 368 -18.50 -3.72 13.14
CA LYS A 368 -18.40 -3.05 11.84
C LYS A 368 -19.41 -1.91 11.70
N SER A 369 -20.66 -2.13 12.11
CA SER A 369 -21.73 -1.13 12.06
C SER A 369 -21.45 0.04 13.01
N GLY A 370 -20.80 -0.23 14.15
CA GLY A 370 -20.30 0.78 15.08
C GLY A 370 -19.07 1.55 14.58
N GLY A 371 -18.54 1.23 13.40
CA GLY A 371 -17.35 1.88 12.82
C GLY A 371 -16.04 1.52 13.52
N ILE A 372 -16.04 0.44 14.29
CA ILE A 372 -14.89 0.04 15.12
C ILE A 372 -13.95 -0.86 14.35
N VAL A 373 -14.45 -1.72 13.46
CA VAL A 373 -13.64 -2.64 12.65
C VAL A 373 -14.05 -2.59 11.19
N PHE A 374 -13.30 -1.91 10.38
CA PHE A 374 -13.55 -1.77 8.93
C PHE A 374 -13.03 -2.98 8.11
N GLY A 375 -11.93 -3.60 8.57
CA GLY A 375 -11.23 -4.68 7.88
C GLY A 375 -11.87 -6.06 8.03
N LEU A 376 -13.00 -6.18 8.73
CA LEU A 376 -13.72 -7.44 8.95
C LEU A 376 -14.68 -7.80 7.81
N GLY A 377 -14.33 -7.55 6.57
CA GLY A 377 -15.14 -7.99 5.45
C GLY A 377 -15.51 -9.47 5.52
N LYS A 378 -16.26 -9.97 4.55
CA LYS A 378 -16.70 -11.38 4.40
C LYS A 378 -15.58 -12.44 4.48
N GLY A 379 -14.30 -12.00 4.69
CA GLY A 379 -13.10 -12.83 4.68
C GLY A 379 -12.79 -13.60 5.97
N VAL A 380 -13.29 -13.17 7.13
CA VAL A 380 -13.04 -13.88 8.40
C VAL A 380 -13.91 -15.13 8.46
N LYS A 381 -13.33 -16.30 8.18
CA LYS A 381 -14.07 -17.56 8.05
C LYS A 381 -13.68 -18.61 9.08
N THR A 382 -12.46 -18.56 9.58
CA THR A 382 -11.87 -19.61 10.42
C THR A 382 -11.61 -19.10 11.82
N ALA A 383 -11.89 -19.92 12.81
CA ALA A 383 -11.52 -19.71 14.20
C ALA A 383 -10.44 -20.71 14.63
N TYR A 384 -9.67 -20.33 15.66
CA TYR A 384 -8.55 -21.08 16.20
C TYR A 384 -8.64 -21.14 17.72
N ASN A 385 -8.26 -22.26 18.31
CA ASN A 385 -7.95 -22.37 19.73
C ASN A 385 -6.46 -22.12 19.92
N VAL A 386 -6.14 -21.16 20.76
CA VAL A 386 -4.77 -20.70 20.99
C VAL A 386 -4.44 -20.84 22.48
N VAL A 387 -3.25 -21.32 22.78
CA VAL A 387 -2.69 -21.39 24.14
C VAL A 387 -1.40 -20.58 24.17
N LEU A 388 -1.28 -19.69 25.14
CA LEU A 388 -0.08 -18.92 25.39
C LEU A 388 0.73 -19.49 26.58
N ASP A 389 2.00 -19.12 26.66
CA ASP A 389 2.92 -19.52 27.74
C ASP A 389 2.59 -18.93 29.11
N ARG A 390 1.67 -17.95 29.15
CA ARG A 390 1.25 -17.26 30.38
C ARG A 390 -0.24 -16.94 30.36
N PRO A 391 -0.87 -16.85 31.54
CA PRO A 391 -2.24 -16.41 31.65
C PRO A 391 -2.36 -14.92 31.36
N LEU A 392 -3.34 -14.54 30.52
CA LEU A 392 -3.69 -13.15 30.25
C LEU A 392 -5.19 -12.96 30.47
N ARG A 393 -5.57 -11.89 31.15
CA ARG A 393 -6.98 -11.48 31.25
C ARG A 393 -7.35 -10.68 30.02
N LEU A 394 -8.05 -11.31 29.10
CA LEU A 394 -8.43 -10.71 27.83
C LEU A 394 -9.93 -10.60 27.72
N THR A 395 -10.39 -9.48 27.19
CA THR A 395 -11.80 -9.29 26.84
C THR A 395 -12.01 -9.56 25.35
N ARG A 396 -13.23 -9.91 24.97
CA ARG A 396 -13.64 -10.02 23.57
C ARG A 396 -13.26 -8.77 22.81
N GLY A 397 -12.59 -8.93 21.67
CA GLY A 397 -12.07 -7.82 20.86
C GLY A 397 -10.62 -7.43 21.20
N ALA A 398 -9.94 -8.10 22.13
CA ALA A 398 -8.47 -8.07 22.16
C ALA A 398 -7.90 -8.59 20.82
N VAL A 399 -6.67 -8.24 20.49
CA VAL A 399 -6.02 -8.66 19.25
C VAL A 399 -4.69 -9.32 19.53
N ILE A 400 -4.30 -10.24 18.64
CA ILE A 400 -3.01 -10.95 18.70
C ILE A 400 -2.31 -10.86 17.33
N ILE A 401 -0.99 -10.68 17.36
CA ILE A 401 -0.15 -10.62 16.17
C ILE A 401 1.21 -11.26 16.45
N SER A 402 1.77 -11.99 15.50
CA SER A 402 3.13 -12.53 15.58
C SER A 402 4.16 -11.46 15.20
N HIS A 403 5.22 -11.31 16.00
CA HIS A 403 6.38 -10.49 15.66
C HIS A 403 7.08 -10.98 14.40
N ASN A 404 7.06 -12.30 14.13
CA ASN A 404 7.63 -12.89 12.94
C ASN A 404 6.87 -12.51 11.64
N ARG A 405 5.77 -11.75 11.76
CA ARG A 405 4.86 -11.41 10.64
C ARG A 405 4.57 -9.91 10.55
N MET A 406 5.47 -9.08 11.05
CA MET A 406 5.29 -7.62 11.06
C MET A 406 6.19 -6.89 10.07
N GLY A 407 7.18 -7.56 9.49
CA GLY A 407 8.20 -6.92 8.65
C GLY A 407 9.31 -6.25 9.45
N ASP A 408 9.69 -6.88 10.57
CA ASP A 408 10.75 -6.39 11.45
C ASP A 408 12.10 -6.36 10.73
N GLY A 409 12.94 -5.39 11.10
CA GLY A 409 14.24 -5.17 10.46
C GLY A 409 14.16 -4.38 9.13
N PHE A 410 13.08 -3.66 8.88
CA PHE A 410 12.93 -2.81 7.69
C PHE A 410 13.98 -1.68 7.65
N ARG A 411 14.33 -1.27 6.44
CA ARG A 411 15.24 -0.14 6.19
C ARG A 411 14.69 0.76 5.10
N ILE A 412 14.64 2.07 5.36
CA ILE A 412 14.18 3.10 4.41
C ILE A 412 15.25 4.18 4.39
N VAL A 413 16.02 4.26 3.31
CA VAL A 413 17.24 5.08 3.25
C VAL A 413 17.27 5.91 1.97
N ASN A 414 17.61 7.20 2.10
CA ASN A 414 17.78 8.15 1.00
C ASN A 414 16.51 8.29 0.11
N CYS A 415 15.33 8.14 0.67
CA CYS A 415 14.07 8.12 -0.08
C CYS A 415 13.36 9.47 -0.07
N ARG A 416 12.47 9.68 -1.07
CA ARG A 416 11.57 10.83 -1.12
C ARG A 416 10.11 10.38 -1.12
N PHE A 417 9.33 10.88 -0.16
CA PHE A 417 7.92 10.57 0.00
C PHE A 417 7.10 11.84 0.17
N GLY A 418 5.94 11.93 -0.50
CA GLY A 418 5.12 13.10 -0.27
C GLY A 418 4.03 13.36 -1.28
N HIS A 419 3.39 14.54 -1.13
CA HIS A 419 2.27 14.97 -1.97
C HIS A 419 1.18 13.90 -2.08
N SER A 420 1.00 13.12 -1.00
CA SER A 420 0.05 12.03 -0.94
C SER A 420 -1.20 12.38 -0.16
N ARG A 421 -2.31 11.71 -0.47
CA ARG A 421 -3.58 11.92 0.25
C ARG A 421 -3.52 11.46 1.71
N ALA A 422 -2.67 10.52 2.05
CA ALA A 422 -2.60 9.96 3.38
C ALA A 422 -1.27 10.29 4.07
N ARG A 423 -0.53 9.31 4.49
CA ARG A 423 0.70 9.50 5.28
C ARG A 423 1.94 9.31 4.42
N GLY A 424 3.06 9.90 4.85
CA GLY A 424 4.35 9.59 4.28
C GLY A 424 4.74 8.16 4.62
N LEU A 425 5.05 7.89 5.87
CA LEU A 425 5.40 6.56 6.36
C LEU A 425 4.38 6.09 7.41
N LEU A 426 3.84 4.90 7.25
CA LEU A 426 3.02 4.20 8.22
C LEU A 426 3.72 2.91 8.63
N LEU A 427 4.33 2.90 9.80
CA LEU A 427 5.23 1.86 10.27
C LEU A 427 4.66 1.17 11.50
N LYS A 428 4.45 -0.14 11.41
CA LYS A 428 3.90 -0.99 12.47
C LYS A 428 4.75 -2.24 12.67
N ALA A 429 6.05 -2.06 12.55
CA ALA A 429 7.08 -3.08 12.66
C ALA A 429 8.19 -2.59 13.56
N SER A 430 9.07 -3.49 13.98
CA SER A 430 10.16 -3.24 14.94
C SER A 430 11.55 -3.36 14.30
N HIS A 431 12.59 -2.98 15.06
CA HIS A 431 14.00 -3.08 14.63
C HIS A 431 14.27 -2.36 13.30
N GLY A 432 13.58 -1.21 13.09
CA GLY A 432 13.57 -0.48 11.83
C GLY A 432 14.48 0.74 11.80
N LEU A 433 14.91 1.10 10.59
CA LEU A 433 15.68 2.32 10.33
C LEU A 433 15.02 3.14 9.22
N VAL A 434 14.81 4.44 9.50
CA VAL A 434 14.51 5.46 8.51
C VAL A 434 15.63 6.49 8.55
N GLU A 435 16.33 6.69 7.44
CA GLU A 435 17.53 7.51 7.40
C GLU A 435 17.62 8.36 6.14
N ASN A 436 18.00 9.64 6.31
CA ASN A 436 18.27 10.58 5.20
C ASN A 436 17.11 10.72 4.20
N CYS A 437 15.85 10.67 4.67
CA CYS A 437 14.67 10.76 3.81
C CYS A 437 14.09 12.17 3.79
N LEU A 438 13.49 12.54 2.65
CA LEU A 438 12.62 13.71 2.53
C LEU A 438 11.16 13.25 2.59
N ILE A 439 10.39 13.75 3.56
CA ILE A 439 8.98 13.42 3.77
C ILE A 439 8.18 14.72 3.84
N GLU A 440 7.41 15.01 2.78
CA GLU A 440 6.83 16.34 2.62
C GLU A 440 5.40 16.32 2.09
N ASP A 441 4.62 17.34 2.49
CA ASP A 441 3.30 17.66 1.91
C ASP A 441 2.31 16.51 1.83
N CYS A 442 2.29 15.63 2.83
CA CYS A 442 1.27 14.61 3.00
C CYS A 442 0.01 15.16 3.67
N ALA A 443 -1.17 14.67 3.31
CA ALA A 443 -2.42 15.05 3.97
C ALA A 443 -2.54 14.50 5.39
N GLY A 444 -1.88 13.39 5.67
CA GLY A 444 -1.77 12.78 6.98
C GLY A 444 -0.46 13.15 7.69
N ALA A 445 -0.01 12.27 8.58
CA ALA A 445 1.27 12.42 9.25
C ALA A 445 2.45 12.18 8.30
N GLY A 446 3.57 12.85 8.55
CA GLY A 446 4.80 12.57 7.82
C GLY A 446 5.32 11.18 8.14
N VAL A 447 5.62 10.90 9.40
CA VAL A 447 6.00 9.57 9.90
C VAL A 447 5.01 9.17 10.99
N ALA A 448 4.35 8.03 10.81
CA ALA A 448 3.40 7.47 11.77
C ALA A 448 3.86 6.08 12.22
N LEU A 449 4.17 5.95 13.51
CA LEU A 449 4.30 4.67 14.20
C LEU A 449 3.01 4.45 14.99
N THR A 450 1.95 4.00 14.30
CA THR A 450 0.59 3.96 14.85
C THR A 450 -0.12 2.69 14.45
N THR A 451 -0.82 2.08 15.41
CA THR A 451 -1.69 0.93 15.12
C THR A 451 -3.00 1.37 14.47
N GLU A 452 -3.59 0.49 13.67
CA GLU A 452 -4.90 0.70 13.04
C GLU A 452 -5.84 -0.48 13.33
N TYR A 453 -6.38 -0.50 14.54
CA TYR A 453 -7.29 -1.55 14.98
C TYR A 453 -8.45 -1.77 13.99
N GLY A 454 -9.07 -0.70 13.52
CA GLY A 454 -10.20 -0.77 12.59
C GLY A 454 -9.89 -1.48 11.26
N TRP A 455 -8.65 -1.50 10.84
CA TRP A 455 -8.20 -2.22 9.66
C TRP A 455 -7.62 -3.60 9.96
N LEU A 456 -7.61 -4.02 11.23
CA LEU A 456 -6.88 -5.18 11.72
C LEU A 456 -5.40 -5.15 11.27
N SER A 457 -4.84 -3.96 11.15
CA SER A 457 -3.47 -3.74 10.70
C SER A 457 -2.64 -3.21 11.85
N GLY A 458 -1.65 -3.95 12.27
CA GLY A 458 -1.00 -3.63 13.54
C GLY A 458 0.40 -4.11 13.71
N GLY A 459 0.75 -3.99 14.93
CA GLY A 459 1.96 -4.12 15.66
C GLY A 459 2.33 -2.80 16.32
N CYS A 460 2.61 -2.83 17.63
CA CYS A 460 3.30 -1.73 18.29
C CYS A 460 4.79 -1.89 17.97
N SER A 461 5.42 -0.80 17.57
CA SER A 461 6.83 -0.81 17.17
C SER A 461 7.76 -0.74 18.37
N SER A 462 8.90 -1.43 18.29
CA SER A 462 10.03 -1.28 19.20
C SER A 462 11.35 -1.14 18.43
N ASP A 463 12.33 -0.47 19.04
CA ASP A 463 13.68 -0.34 18.47
C ASP A 463 13.70 0.26 17.05
N VAL A 464 12.96 1.35 16.85
CA VAL A 464 12.90 2.07 15.57
C VAL A 464 13.65 3.39 15.68
N THR A 465 14.51 3.65 14.71
CA THR A 465 15.27 4.91 14.60
C THR A 465 14.85 5.66 13.35
N VAL A 466 14.52 6.95 13.52
CA VAL A 466 14.31 7.91 12.44
C VAL A 466 15.33 9.03 12.58
N ARG A 467 16.28 9.14 11.64
CA ARG A 467 17.38 10.10 11.74
C ARG A 467 17.80 10.72 10.40
N GLY A 468 18.35 11.94 10.47
CA GLY A 468 18.88 12.64 9.30
C GLY A 468 17.81 13.01 8.26
N CYS A 469 16.52 12.93 8.61
CA CYS A 469 15.42 13.17 7.69
C CYS A 469 14.99 14.65 7.70
N THR A 470 14.47 15.11 6.57
CA THR A 470 13.70 16.36 6.50
C THR A 470 12.21 16.00 6.44
N ILE A 471 11.42 16.45 7.42
CA ILE A 471 10.00 16.17 7.56
C ILE A 471 9.26 17.51 7.65
N ARG A 472 8.45 17.83 6.63
CA ARG A 472 7.87 19.17 6.52
C ARG A 472 6.54 19.21 5.77
N GLY A 473 5.75 20.27 5.99
CA GLY A 473 4.55 20.58 5.22
C GLY A 473 3.42 19.55 5.34
N ASN A 474 3.59 18.51 6.19
CA ASN A 474 2.55 17.51 6.37
C ASN A 474 1.39 18.10 7.17
N ARG A 475 0.15 17.89 6.72
CA ARG A 475 -1.05 18.47 7.37
C ARG A 475 -1.45 17.76 8.65
N GLY A 476 -1.08 16.49 8.82
CA GLY A 476 -1.09 15.81 10.10
C GLY A 476 0.15 16.13 10.92
N ARG A 477 0.41 15.36 11.96
CA ARG A 477 1.65 15.51 12.74
C ARG A 477 2.86 15.21 11.87
N GLN A 478 3.94 15.95 12.05
CA GLN A 478 5.18 15.64 11.34
C GLN A 478 5.70 14.25 11.74
N VAL A 479 5.66 13.94 13.04
CA VAL A 479 5.91 12.61 13.58
C VAL A 479 4.80 12.25 14.57
N ASP A 480 4.15 11.11 14.38
CA ASP A 480 3.07 10.59 15.22
C ASP A 480 3.46 9.21 15.77
N VAL A 481 3.61 9.11 17.10
CA VAL A 481 3.89 7.84 17.78
C VAL A 481 2.75 7.55 18.74
N GLY A 482 2.04 6.44 18.52
CA GLY A 482 0.88 6.10 19.33
C GLY A 482 -0.10 5.19 18.61
N GLY A 483 -1.35 5.55 18.58
CA GLY A 483 -2.41 4.75 17.99
C GLY A 483 -3.54 4.49 18.99
N SER A 484 -4.47 3.66 18.57
CA SER A 484 -5.60 3.26 19.42
C SER A 484 -5.95 1.80 19.20
N CYS A 485 -6.50 1.21 20.24
CA CYS A 485 -7.20 -0.06 20.18
C CYS A 485 -8.70 0.15 19.92
N ALA A 486 -9.48 -0.88 20.12
CA ALA A 486 -10.94 -0.84 20.02
C ALA A 486 -11.54 0.39 20.69
N SER A 487 -12.64 0.90 20.12
CA SER A 487 -13.36 2.06 20.64
C SER A 487 -12.53 3.36 20.72
N ARG A 488 -11.47 3.45 19.94
CA ARG A 488 -10.54 4.59 19.89
C ARG A 488 -9.83 4.85 21.24
N THR A 489 -9.75 3.86 22.10
CA THR A 489 -8.96 3.94 23.34
C THR A 489 -7.48 4.11 22.97
N PRO A 490 -6.79 5.13 23.48
CA PRO A 490 -5.36 5.29 23.24
C PRO A 490 -4.58 4.09 23.76
N LEU A 491 -3.47 3.76 23.10
CA LEU A 491 -2.53 2.76 23.59
C LEU A 491 -1.99 3.16 24.97
N ALA A 492 -1.80 2.18 25.83
CA ALA A 492 -1.15 2.38 27.13
C ALA A 492 0.30 2.85 26.95
N ALA A 493 0.81 3.57 27.95
CA ALA A 493 2.21 3.99 28.00
C ALA A 493 3.12 2.76 27.90
N GLY A 494 4.16 2.85 27.04
CA GLY A 494 5.11 1.75 26.81
C GLY A 494 4.68 0.71 25.78
N ALA A 495 3.55 0.88 25.11
CA ALA A 495 3.15 0.01 24.00
C ALA A 495 4.16 0.09 22.83
N HIS A 496 4.60 1.30 22.46
CA HIS A 496 5.77 1.51 21.63
C HIS A 496 7.00 1.71 22.52
N ARG A 497 8.15 1.10 22.16
CA ARG A 497 9.37 1.11 23.01
C ARG A 497 10.61 1.46 22.19
N ASN A 498 11.57 2.14 22.82
CA ASN A 498 12.87 2.47 22.21
C ASN A 498 12.73 3.14 20.82
N ILE A 499 11.82 4.10 20.71
CA ILE A 499 11.68 4.89 19.49
C ILE A 499 12.62 6.08 19.56
N VAL A 500 13.53 6.20 18.61
CA VAL A 500 14.54 7.26 18.53
C VAL A 500 14.25 8.16 17.35
N ILE A 501 13.95 9.42 17.61
CA ILE A 501 13.78 10.48 16.59
C ILE A 501 14.91 11.48 16.80
N ALA A 502 15.96 11.43 15.97
CA ALA A 502 17.20 12.16 16.23
C ALA A 502 17.78 12.81 14.98
N ASN A 503 18.37 13.99 15.12
CA ASN A 503 19.08 14.69 14.04
C ASN A 503 18.23 14.93 12.79
N ASN A 504 16.91 15.16 12.95
CA ASN A 504 15.99 15.43 11.86
C ASN A 504 15.71 16.93 11.76
N ARG A 505 15.51 17.42 10.54
CA ARG A 505 14.95 18.75 10.28
C ARG A 505 13.43 18.62 10.20
N ILE A 506 12.73 19.06 11.26
CA ILE A 506 11.27 19.02 11.34
C ILE A 506 10.74 20.43 11.21
N GLU A 507 9.99 20.70 10.14
CA GLU A 507 9.43 22.02 9.85
C GLU A 507 7.89 21.96 9.79
N GLY A 508 7.22 22.92 10.43
CA GLY A 508 5.78 23.07 10.48
C GLY A 508 5.36 23.90 11.68
N ASP A 509 4.11 24.29 11.73
CA ASP A 509 3.56 25.24 12.71
C ASP A 509 3.44 24.69 14.15
N GLY A 510 4.10 23.60 14.47
CA GLY A 510 4.14 23.06 15.83
C GLY A 510 2.83 22.52 16.37
N SER A 511 1.70 22.74 15.69
CA SER A 511 0.38 22.25 16.11
C SER A 511 0.26 20.72 16.03
N GLY A 512 1.22 20.07 15.35
CA GLY A 512 1.29 18.63 15.18
C GLY A 512 2.42 17.91 15.96
N ALA A 513 3.32 18.63 16.63
CA ALA A 513 4.48 18.03 17.29
C ALA A 513 4.27 17.69 18.77
N THR A 514 3.06 17.39 19.20
CA THR A 514 2.87 16.79 20.51
C THR A 514 2.86 15.28 20.39
N ALA A 515 4.05 14.69 20.28
CA ALA A 515 4.23 13.42 20.94
C ALA A 515 3.82 13.63 22.40
N GLN A 516 2.77 12.98 22.87
CA GLN A 516 2.57 12.86 24.30
C GLN A 516 3.58 11.82 24.78
N PRO A 517 4.70 12.21 25.39
CA PRO A 517 5.66 11.26 25.89
C PRO A 517 5.20 10.85 27.30
N LYS A 518 4.59 9.69 27.42
CA LYS A 518 4.54 8.98 28.70
C LYS A 518 5.29 7.65 28.66
N ALA A 519 6.38 7.56 27.90
CA ALA A 519 7.35 6.47 27.96
C ALA A 519 8.68 6.90 27.30
N PRO A 520 9.80 6.24 27.55
CA PRO A 520 11.13 6.75 27.21
C PRO A 520 11.35 6.88 25.69
N PHE A 521 11.18 8.10 25.27
CA PHE A 521 11.30 8.54 23.91
C PHE A 521 12.32 9.68 23.92
N ARG A 522 13.41 9.49 23.25
CA ARG A 522 14.44 10.51 23.17
C ARG A 522 14.27 11.27 21.86
N VAL A 523 13.91 12.56 21.97
CA VAL A 523 14.07 13.52 20.88
C VAL A 523 15.33 14.29 21.18
N SER A 524 16.37 14.14 20.37
CA SER A 524 17.50 15.08 20.37
C SER A 524 17.30 16.08 19.23
N ARG A 525 17.37 17.36 19.57
CA ARG A 525 17.32 18.47 18.59
C ARG A 525 18.65 18.57 17.85
#